data_891fcc5154c0f3e491136f51cf6bb424
#
_entry.id   891fcc5154c0f3e491136f51cf6bb424
#
_cell.length_a   1.000
_cell.length_b   1.000
_cell.length_c   1.000
_cell.angle_alpha   90.00
_cell.angle_beta   90.00
_cell.angle_gamma   90.00
#
_symmetry.space_group_name_H-M   'P 1'
#
loop_
_entity.id
_entity.type
_entity.pdbx_description
1 polymer ?
#
loop_
_entity_poly.entity_id
_entity_poly.type
_entity_poly.pdbx_seq_one_letter_code
_entity_poly.pdbx_strand_id
1 'polypeptide(L)'
;GRTTVPTLHVVGFWDQEDPLGGWKIYERMEKDDPKGLSMIVAGPWNHGSWRDAGDNLGYIPFGKPSGTEFMRDIEAPFFAHWLHGKGTQPAGEAKIFQSGSWQWKNYAKWPPAGTKATSLYLRADGSLSFTAPAGEGCREYISDPANPVPYRARPISVTYPSQEWKWWEAADQRFVDGRPDVLTWVSAPLDRDLTVSGAISATLQASTSGTDSDMVVKLIDVLPDDYDKTTPIKALGD
;
A
#
# COMPACT_ATOMS: atom_id res chain seq x y z
N GLY A 1 22.58 -15.30 -0.96
CA GLY A 1 22.85 -16.75 -0.89
C GLY A 1 21.60 -17.53 -1.22
N ARG A 2 21.71 -18.84 -1.46
CA ARG A 2 20.57 -19.71 -1.83
C ARG A 2 19.59 -19.86 -0.67
N THR A 3 18.29 -19.74 -0.93
CA THR A 3 17.25 -20.01 0.06
C THR A 3 17.22 -21.49 0.42
N THR A 4 17.41 -21.80 1.69
CA THR A 4 17.53 -23.19 2.19
C THR A 4 16.53 -23.52 3.28
N VAL A 5 15.87 -22.52 3.85
CA VAL A 5 14.91 -22.66 4.94
C VAL A 5 13.56 -22.10 4.51
N PRO A 6 12.45 -22.80 4.76
CA PRO A 6 11.12 -22.26 4.52
C PRO A 6 10.93 -20.96 5.29
N THR A 7 10.56 -19.91 4.57
CA THR A 7 10.45 -18.56 5.13
C THR A 7 9.12 -17.95 4.74
N LEU A 8 8.38 -17.44 5.73
CA LEU A 8 7.15 -16.70 5.54
C LEU A 8 7.41 -15.23 5.85
N HIS A 9 7.45 -14.40 4.80
CA HIS A 9 7.55 -12.95 4.93
C HIS A 9 6.15 -12.38 5.17
N VAL A 10 5.97 -11.67 6.27
CA VAL A 10 4.68 -11.06 6.62
C VAL A 10 4.83 -9.56 6.56
N VAL A 11 3.99 -8.88 5.77
CA VAL A 11 4.04 -7.44 5.57
C VAL A 11 2.65 -6.81 5.69
N GLY A 12 2.60 -5.60 6.23
CA GLY A 12 1.42 -4.77 6.26
C GLY A 12 1.49 -3.68 5.18
N PHE A 13 0.40 -3.47 4.42
CA PHE A 13 0.38 -2.40 3.41
C PHE A 13 0.43 -1.00 4.03
N TRP A 14 -0.01 -0.86 5.25
CA TRP A 14 0.00 0.37 6.03
C TRP A 14 0.93 0.27 7.25
N ASP A 15 2.01 -0.50 7.12
CA ASP A 15 3.05 -0.54 8.14
C ASP A 15 3.91 0.72 8.03
N GLN A 16 3.90 1.54 9.07
CA GLN A 16 4.64 2.78 9.11
C GLN A 16 6.14 2.59 9.41
N GLU A 17 6.52 1.42 9.94
CA GLU A 17 7.90 1.14 10.34
C GLU A 17 8.63 0.34 9.26
N ASP A 18 7.98 -0.72 8.74
CA ASP A 18 8.59 -1.68 7.82
C ASP A 18 7.89 -1.78 6.45
N PRO A 19 7.54 -0.65 5.79
CA PRO A 19 6.75 -0.70 4.57
C PRO A 19 7.50 -1.30 3.37
N LEU A 20 8.82 -1.37 3.42
CA LEU A 20 9.66 -1.81 2.30
C LEU A 20 10.49 -3.06 2.61
N GLY A 21 10.93 -3.23 3.87
CA GLY A 21 11.91 -4.25 4.26
C GLY A 21 11.47 -5.66 3.89
N GLY A 22 10.26 -6.06 4.29
CA GLY A 22 9.72 -7.38 4.02
C GLY A 22 9.63 -7.72 2.54
N TRP A 23 9.21 -6.76 1.69
CA TRP A 23 9.17 -6.92 0.24
C TRP A 23 10.55 -7.10 -0.36
N LYS A 24 11.54 -6.30 0.05
CA LYS A 24 12.91 -6.36 -0.46
C LYS A 24 13.63 -7.63 -0.06
N ILE A 25 13.38 -8.14 1.13
CA ILE A 25 13.93 -9.41 1.58
C ILE A 25 13.33 -10.56 0.76
N TYR A 26 12.01 -10.59 0.59
CA TYR A 26 11.33 -11.57 -0.27
C TYR A 26 11.87 -11.53 -1.70
N GLU A 27 11.87 -10.37 -2.38
CA GLU A 27 12.39 -10.21 -3.73
C GLU A 27 13.83 -10.72 -3.89
N ARG A 28 14.67 -10.51 -2.86
CA ARG A 28 16.05 -10.96 -2.88
C ARG A 28 16.16 -12.47 -2.68
N MET A 29 15.35 -13.05 -1.81
CA MET A 29 15.36 -14.50 -1.54
C MET A 29 14.82 -15.27 -2.75
N GLU A 30 13.80 -14.75 -3.43
CA GLU A 30 13.21 -15.35 -4.62
C GLU A 30 14.21 -15.58 -5.76
N LYS A 31 15.18 -14.69 -5.92
CA LYS A 31 16.20 -14.82 -6.98
C LYS A 31 17.01 -16.11 -6.91
N ASP A 32 17.14 -16.66 -5.71
CA ASP A 32 17.94 -17.86 -5.43
C ASP A 32 17.13 -18.95 -4.71
N ASP A 33 15.84 -19.06 -5.04
CA ASP A 33 14.91 -20.01 -4.44
C ASP A 33 14.35 -21.07 -5.42
N PRO A 34 15.17 -22.00 -5.89
CA PRO A 34 14.72 -23.02 -6.83
C PRO A 34 13.76 -24.06 -6.23
N LYS A 35 13.53 -24.03 -4.93
CA LYS A 35 12.64 -24.96 -4.21
C LYS A 35 11.31 -24.34 -3.82
N GLY A 36 11.09 -23.04 -4.05
CA GLY A 36 9.88 -22.33 -3.64
C GLY A 36 9.67 -22.34 -2.12
N LEU A 37 10.73 -22.04 -1.37
CA LEU A 37 10.71 -22.02 0.10
C LEU A 37 10.39 -20.62 0.66
N SER A 38 10.49 -19.58 -0.17
CA SER A 38 10.22 -18.20 0.18
C SER A 38 8.78 -17.86 -0.17
N MET A 39 8.00 -17.48 0.81
CA MET A 39 6.59 -17.11 0.67
C MET A 39 6.37 -15.72 1.23
N ILE A 40 5.47 -14.94 0.61
CA ILE A 40 5.07 -13.64 1.13
C ILE A 40 3.58 -13.58 1.40
N VAL A 41 3.23 -12.98 2.52
CA VAL A 41 1.85 -12.64 2.88
C VAL A 41 1.77 -11.15 3.13
N ALA A 42 0.89 -10.47 2.42
CA ALA A 42 0.63 -9.06 2.64
C ALA A 42 -0.84 -8.83 3.01
N GLY A 43 -1.06 -8.21 4.16
CA GLY A 43 -2.39 -7.88 4.67
C GLY A 43 -2.63 -6.38 4.78
N PRO A 44 -3.88 -5.97 5.05
CA PRO A 44 -4.27 -4.58 5.17
C PRO A 44 -3.94 -4.02 6.57
N TRP A 45 -2.76 -4.32 7.05
CA TRP A 45 -2.36 -4.08 8.44
C TRP A 45 -1.43 -2.88 8.58
N ASN A 46 -1.54 -2.18 9.70
CA ASN A 46 -0.46 -1.40 10.26
C ASN A 46 0.46 -2.31 11.09
N HIS A 47 1.50 -1.75 11.67
CA HIS A 47 2.51 -2.50 12.42
C HIS A 47 1.88 -3.37 13.53
N GLY A 48 2.09 -4.67 13.45
CA GLY A 48 1.60 -5.65 14.44
C GLY A 48 0.14 -6.10 14.30
N SER A 49 -0.70 -5.44 13.50
CA SER A 49 -2.14 -5.75 13.43
C SER A 49 -2.48 -7.14 12.88
N TRP A 50 -1.55 -7.85 12.29
CA TRP A 50 -1.74 -9.27 11.94
C TRP A 50 -1.89 -10.18 13.17
N ARG A 51 -1.62 -9.70 14.37
CA ARG A 51 -1.82 -10.39 15.63
C ARG A 51 -3.15 -10.10 16.31
N ASP A 52 -3.89 -9.13 15.79
CA ASP A 52 -5.21 -8.75 16.25
C ASP A 52 -6.29 -9.35 15.34
N ALA A 53 -7.57 -8.95 15.54
CA ALA A 53 -8.64 -9.28 14.59
C ALA A 53 -8.32 -8.77 13.18
N GLY A 54 -7.75 -7.56 13.06
CA GLY A 54 -7.37 -6.97 11.79
C GLY A 54 -8.58 -6.75 10.89
N ASP A 55 -9.69 -6.26 11.45
CA ASP A 55 -10.98 -6.07 10.78
C ASP A 55 -11.18 -4.65 10.22
N ASN A 56 -10.26 -3.76 10.56
CA ASN A 56 -10.27 -2.37 10.10
C ASN A 56 -8.87 -1.74 10.13
N LEU A 57 -8.73 -0.64 9.39
CA LEU A 57 -7.63 0.31 9.53
C LEU A 57 -8.22 1.70 9.77
N GLY A 58 -8.19 2.17 11.02
CA GLY A 58 -8.82 3.42 11.39
C GLY A 58 -10.32 3.42 11.04
N TYR A 59 -10.69 4.27 10.11
CA TYR A 59 -12.08 4.42 9.63
C TYR A 59 -12.45 3.46 8.50
N ILE A 60 -11.52 2.64 8.01
CA ILE A 60 -11.74 1.76 6.87
C ILE A 60 -12.04 0.34 7.39
N PRO A 61 -13.30 -0.11 7.39
CA PRO A 61 -13.64 -1.47 7.75
C PRO A 61 -13.31 -2.43 6.59
N PHE A 62 -12.85 -3.63 6.92
CA PHE A 62 -12.52 -4.66 5.93
C PHE A 62 -13.61 -5.70 5.75
N GLY A 63 -14.65 -5.66 6.58
CA GLY A 63 -15.77 -6.60 6.54
C GLY A 63 -15.45 -8.02 7.00
N LYS A 64 -14.21 -8.26 7.42
CA LYS A 64 -13.73 -9.56 7.93
C LYS A 64 -12.48 -9.41 8.80
N PRO A 65 -12.23 -10.37 9.70
CA PRO A 65 -11.09 -10.33 10.59
C PRO A 65 -9.82 -10.86 9.91
N SER A 66 -9.19 -10.05 9.07
CA SER A 66 -8.04 -10.44 8.23
C SER A 66 -6.84 -10.97 9.02
N GLY A 67 -6.58 -10.43 10.23
CA GLY A 67 -5.52 -10.92 11.11
C GLY A 67 -5.85 -12.30 11.69
N THR A 68 -7.09 -12.51 12.14
CA THR A 68 -7.55 -13.84 12.59
C THR A 68 -7.49 -14.86 11.45
N GLU A 69 -7.93 -14.49 10.25
CA GLU A 69 -7.82 -15.33 9.05
C GLU A 69 -6.36 -15.68 8.74
N PHE A 70 -5.46 -14.70 8.82
CA PHE A 70 -4.03 -14.93 8.62
C PHE A 70 -3.47 -15.96 9.61
N MET A 71 -3.68 -15.75 10.91
CA MET A 71 -3.18 -16.67 11.93
C MET A 71 -3.72 -18.09 11.78
N ARG A 72 -5.02 -18.23 11.50
CA ARG A 72 -5.70 -19.51 11.39
C ARG A 72 -5.40 -20.24 10.07
N ASP A 73 -5.45 -19.54 8.95
CA ASP A 73 -5.51 -20.17 7.62
C ASP A 73 -4.17 -20.11 6.88
N ILE A 74 -3.19 -19.34 7.39
CA ILE A 74 -1.90 -19.16 6.75
C ILE A 74 -0.75 -19.50 7.70
N GLU A 75 -0.62 -18.76 8.80
CA GLU A 75 0.51 -18.91 9.73
C GLU A 75 0.51 -20.29 10.40
N ALA A 76 -0.59 -20.68 11.01
CA ALA A 76 -0.68 -21.98 11.69
C ALA A 76 -0.48 -23.17 10.72
N PRO A 77 -1.09 -23.22 9.53
CA PRO A 77 -0.80 -24.26 8.54
C PRO A 77 0.64 -24.26 8.04
N PHE A 78 1.27 -23.09 7.84
CA PHE A 78 2.68 -23.00 7.45
C PHE A 78 3.57 -23.71 8.49
N PHE A 79 3.45 -23.36 9.75
CA PHE A 79 4.25 -23.99 10.80
C PHE A 79 3.87 -25.46 11.03
N ALA A 80 2.59 -25.84 10.92
CA ALA A 80 2.18 -27.24 11.02
C ALA A 80 2.83 -28.10 9.94
N HIS A 81 2.91 -27.59 8.72
CA HIS A 81 3.56 -28.30 7.61
C HIS A 81 5.07 -28.40 7.80
N TRP A 82 5.75 -27.27 7.97
CA TRP A 82 7.21 -27.24 7.95
C TRP A 82 7.89 -27.72 9.23
N LEU A 83 7.27 -27.56 10.39
CA LEU A 83 7.83 -28.00 11.66
C LEU A 83 7.34 -29.38 12.10
N HIS A 84 6.14 -29.78 11.69
CA HIS A 84 5.51 -31.00 12.18
C HIS A 84 5.15 -32.01 11.09
N GLY A 85 5.38 -31.69 9.81
CA GLY A 85 4.99 -32.54 8.68
C GLY A 85 3.48 -32.78 8.58
N LYS A 86 2.65 -31.88 9.11
CA LYS A 86 1.19 -31.99 9.15
C LYS A 86 0.53 -31.10 8.11
N GLY A 87 -0.56 -31.58 7.52
CA GLY A 87 -1.29 -30.84 6.49
C GLY A 87 -0.53 -30.71 5.17
N THR A 88 -0.96 -29.78 4.35
CA THR A 88 -0.35 -29.47 3.04
C THR A 88 0.36 -28.12 3.12
N GLN A 89 1.39 -27.94 2.30
CA GLN A 89 2.00 -26.63 2.12
C GLN A 89 0.92 -25.62 1.68
N PRO A 90 0.89 -24.42 2.28
CA PRO A 90 -0.03 -23.38 1.83
C PRO A 90 0.08 -23.12 0.32
N ALA A 91 -1.06 -22.96 -0.35
CA ALA A 91 -1.09 -22.77 -1.79
C ALA A 91 -0.57 -21.39 -2.18
N GLY A 92 0.25 -21.36 -3.24
CA GLY A 92 0.80 -20.12 -3.82
C GLY A 92 2.04 -19.62 -3.06
N GLU A 93 2.87 -18.87 -3.75
CA GLU A 93 4.06 -18.22 -3.21
C GLU A 93 3.73 -16.87 -2.56
N ALA A 94 2.74 -16.16 -3.13
CA ALA A 94 2.29 -14.89 -2.60
C ALA A 94 0.81 -14.91 -2.25
N LYS A 95 0.48 -14.58 -1.01
CA LYS A 95 -0.89 -14.48 -0.53
C LYS A 95 -1.18 -13.04 -0.11
N ILE A 96 -2.01 -12.36 -0.88
CA ILE A 96 -2.20 -10.91 -0.79
C ILE A 96 -3.66 -10.61 -0.47
N PHE A 97 -3.91 -9.79 0.53
CA PHE A 97 -5.23 -9.27 0.81
C PHE A 97 -5.51 -8.09 -0.13
N GLN A 98 -6.36 -8.32 -1.12
CA GLN A 98 -6.69 -7.30 -2.10
C GLN A 98 -7.66 -6.27 -1.49
N SER A 99 -7.19 -5.04 -1.31
CA SER A 99 -8.04 -3.90 -0.94
C SER A 99 -9.12 -3.68 -1.99
N GLY A 100 -10.25 -3.16 -1.60
CA GLY A 100 -11.42 -2.97 -2.48
C GLY A 100 -12.29 -4.22 -2.55
N SER A 101 -11.77 -5.37 -2.98
CA SER A 101 -12.51 -6.63 -2.92
C SER A 101 -12.51 -7.28 -1.53
N TRP A 102 -11.64 -6.85 -0.65
CA TRP A 102 -11.46 -7.35 0.73
C TRP A 102 -11.32 -8.87 0.82
N GLN A 103 -10.54 -9.45 -0.12
CA GLN A 103 -10.34 -10.89 -0.23
C GLN A 103 -8.87 -11.26 -0.31
N TRP A 104 -8.55 -12.41 0.28
CA TRP A 104 -7.27 -13.05 0.07
C TRP A 104 -7.17 -13.60 -1.36
N LYS A 105 -6.11 -13.21 -2.08
CA LYS A 105 -5.77 -13.74 -3.40
C LYS A 105 -4.46 -14.50 -3.32
N ASN A 106 -4.41 -15.65 -3.99
CA ASN A 106 -3.20 -16.46 -4.09
C ASN A 106 -2.57 -16.25 -5.47
N TYR A 107 -1.28 -16.01 -5.48
CA TYR A 107 -0.51 -15.85 -6.70
C TYR A 107 0.68 -16.82 -6.71
N ALA A 108 1.02 -17.35 -7.88
CA ALA A 108 2.17 -18.22 -8.07
C ALA A 108 3.49 -17.50 -7.83
N LYS A 109 3.50 -16.18 -7.97
CA LYS A 109 4.62 -15.28 -7.65
C LYS A 109 4.15 -13.84 -7.52
N TRP A 110 4.98 -13.00 -6.95
CA TRP A 110 4.72 -11.56 -6.85
C TRP A 110 5.78 -10.72 -7.58
N PRO A 111 5.42 -9.69 -8.37
CA PRO A 111 4.04 -9.33 -8.74
C PRO A 111 3.34 -10.42 -9.57
N PRO A 112 1.99 -10.42 -9.64
CA PRO A 112 1.23 -11.40 -10.42
C PRO A 112 1.66 -11.43 -11.89
N ALA A 113 1.63 -12.62 -12.48
CA ALA A 113 1.84 -12.75 -13.92
C ALA A 113 0.81 -11.94 -14.69
N GLY A 114 1.27 -11.19 -15.70
CA GLY A 114 0.41 -10.29 -16.48
C GLY A 114 0.29 -8.87 -15.94
N THR A 115 0.86 -8.56 -14.78
CA THR A 115 1.01 -7.17 -14.33
C THR A 115 1.82 -6.38 -15.36
N LYS A 116 1.29 -5.24 -15.79
CA LYS A 116 1.93 -4.37 -16.79
C LYS A 116 2.28 -3.04 -16.15
N ALA A 117 3.53 -2.61 -16.33
CA ALA A 117 3.91 -1.25 -15.99
C ALA A 117 3.07 -0.27 -16.82
N THR A 118 2.36 0.61 -16.15
CA THR A 118 1.46 1.57 -16.77
C THR A 118 1.79 2.96 -16.21
N SER A 119 2.00 3.91 -17.11
CA SER A 119 2.29 5.30 -16.70
C SER A 119 1.01 6.05 -16.41
N LEU A 120 1.05 6.81 -15.33
CA LEU A 120 0.03 7.77 -14.97
C LEU A 120 0.70 9.15 -15.00
N TYR A 121 0.31 9.99 -15.96
CA TYR A 121 1.02 11.23 -16.28
C TYR A 121 0.48 12.43 -15.49
N LEU A 122 1.42 13.14 -14.85
CA LEU A 122 1.17 14.41 -14.18
C LEU A 122 1.17 15.52 -15.25
N ARG A 123 0.03 16.16 -15.50
CA ARG A 123 -0.11 17.17 -16.53
C ARG A 123 0.01 18.60 -15.98
N ALA A 124 0.42 19.54 -16.81
CA ALA A 124 0.59 20.94 -16.43
C ALA A 124 -0.72 21.60 -15.95
N ASP A 125 -1.86 21.16 -16.46
CA ASP A 125 -3.19 21.62 -16.07
C ASP A 125 -3.70 21.07 -14.72
N GLY A 126 -2.90 20.21 -14.05
CA GLY A 126 -3.31 19.56 -12.80
C GLY A 126 -4.12 18.28 -12.99
N SER A 127 -4.32 17.84 -14.22
CA SER A 127 -4.96 16.55 -14.48
C SER A 127 -3.96 15.40 -14.35
N LEU A 128 -4.49 14.24 -13.91
CA LEU A 128 -3.78 12.95 -13.87
C LEU A 128 -4.37 12.05 -14.94
N SER A 129 -3.55 11.48 -15.82
CA SER A 129 -4.06 10.76 -16.98
C SER A 129 -3.19 9.59 -17.42
N PHE A 130 -3.82 8.52 -17.91
CA PHE A 130 -3.13 7.41 -18.58
C PHE A 130 -2.63 7.76 -20.00
N THR A 131 -3.10 8.89 -20.56
CA THR A 131 -2.65 9.36 -21.87
C THR A 131 -1.51 10.37 -21.70
N ALA A 132 -0.41 10.16 -22.40
CA ALA A 132 0.72 11.08 -22.38
C ALA A 132 0.29 12.49 -22.76
N PRO A 133 0.90 13.55 -22.18
CA PRO A 133 0.62 14.93 -22.57
C PRO A 133 1.09 15.19 -24.01
N ALA A 134 0.37 16.05 -24.72
CA ALA A 134 0.74 16.44 -26.10
C ALA A 134 1.86 17.49 -26.15
N GLY A 135 2.18 18.11 -25.03
CA GLY A 135 3.21 19.14 -24.91
C GLY A 135 3.88 19.14 -23.54
N GLU A 136 4.92 19.92 -23.43
CA GLU A 136 5.64 20.13 -22.18
C GLU A 136 4.96 21.19 -21.32
N GLY A 137 5.16 21.11 -20.00
CA GLY A 137 4.69 22.10 -19.05
C GLY A 137 5.19 21.76 -17.66
N CYS A 138 5.21 22.75 -16.80
CA CYS A 138 5.62 22.60 -15.42
C CYS A 138 4.58 23.19 -14.47
N ARG A 139 4.66 22.81 -13.22
CA ARG A 139 3.98 23.44 -12.09
C ARG A 139 5.01 23.79 -11.04
N GLU A 140 4.80 24.88 -10.36
CA GLU A 140 5.75 25.41 -9.38
C GLU A 140 5.07 25.52 -8.02
N TYR A 141 5.86 25.39 -6.96
CA TYR A 141 5.45 25.67 -5.59
C TYR A 141 6.65 26.18 -4.79
N ILE A 142 6.36 26.80 -3.66
CA ILE A 142 7.38 27.30 -2.74
C ILE A 142 7.37 26.40 -1.52
N SER A 143 8.47 25.67 -1.30
CA SER A 143 8.66 24.90 -0.07
C SER A 143 9.19 25.84 1.01
N ASP A 144 8.44 25.98 2.11
CA ASP A 144 8.82 26.81 3.24
C ASP A 144 9.20 25.91 4.44
N PRO A 145 10.48 25.77 4.76
CA PRO A 145 10.91 24.97 5.91
C PRO A 145 10.47 25.51 7.28
N ALA A 146 10.07 26.79 7.35
CA ALA A 146 9.50 27.37 8.57
C ALA A 146 8.02 26.98 8.76
N ASN A 147 7.34 26.56 7.69
CA ASN A 147 5.96 26.09 7.72
C ASN A 147 5.78 24.82 6.89
N PRO A 148 6.45 23.72 7.25
CA PRO A 148 6.45 22.51 6.45
C PRO A 148 5.05 21.91 6.32
N VAL A 149 4.80 21.19 5.20
CA VAL A 149 3.55 20.46 5.00
C VAL A 149 3.39 19.46 6.15
N PRO A 150 2.32 19.53 6.94
CA PRO A 150 2.14 18.62 8.05
C PRO A 150 1.79 17.21 7.55
N TYR A 151 2.37 16.20 8.19
CA TYR A 151 2.03 14.80 7.89
C TYR A 151 0.61 14.44 8.36
N ARG A 152 0.14 15.07 9.43
CA ARG A 152 -1.19 14.87 10.03
C ARG A 152 -1.85 16.22 10.27
N ALA A 153 -3.18 16.22 10.27
CA ALA A 153 -3.92 17.40 10.71
C ALA A 153 -3.54 17.81 12.14
N ARG A 154 -3.40 19.11 12.38
CA ARG A 154 -3.06 19.66 13.70
C ARG A 154 -4.33 20.11 14.44
N PRO A 155 -4.37 20.05 15.80
CA PRO A 155 -3.32 19.59 16.70
C PRO A 155 -3.13 18.06 16.66
N ILE A 156 -1.88 17.62 16.78
CA ILE A 156 -1.55 16.19 16.78
C ILE A 156 -1.61 15.67 18.20
N SER A 157 -2.42 14.65 18.44
CA SER A 157 -2.46 13.92 19.70
C SER A 157 -1.27 12.95 19.82
N VAL A 158 -1.04 12.45 21.02
CA VAL A 158 0.05 11.51 21.30
C VAL A 158 -0.12 10.24 20.47
N THR A 159 0.89 9.92 19.65
CA THR A 159 0.86 8.73 18.79
C THR A 159 1.22 7.46 19.56
N TYR A 160 2.24 7.54 20.43
CA TYR A 160 2.72 6.41 21.20
C TYR A 160 2.79 6.78 22.69
N PRO A 161 2.31 5.92 23.62
CA PRO A 161 1.82 4.53 23.42
C PRO A 161 0.33 4.40 23.10
N SER A 162 -0.23 5.24 22.26
CA SER A 162 -1.65 5.20 21.90
C SER A 162 -1.93 4.24 20.72
N GLN A 163 -3.22 3.91 20.52
CA GLN A 163 -3.68 3.12 19.37
C GLN A 163 -3.96 3.97 18.12
N GLU A 164 -3.44 5.19 18.08
CA GLU A 164 -3.76 6.14 16.99
C GLU A 164 -3.02 5.89 15.67
N TRP A 165 -2.06 4.99 15.64
CA TRP A 165 -1.32 4.59 14.43
C TRP A 165 -2.25 4.31 13.26
N LYS A 166 -3.24 3.45 13.47
CA LYS A 166 -4.21 3.06 12.43
C LYS A 166 -5.12 4.20 11.98
N TRP A 167 -5.23 5.27 12.76
CA TRP A 167 -6.04 6.41 12.37
C TRP A 167 -5.30 7.36 11.44
N TRP A 168 -4.07 7.67 11.74
CA TRP A 168 -3.34 8.64 10.93
C TRP A 168 -2.76 8.04 9.64
N GLU A 169 -2.56 6.73 9.56
CA GLU A 169 -2.16 6.05 8.33
C GLU A 169 -3.28 6.00 7.29
N ALA A 170 -4.54 6.02 7.74
CA ALA A 170 -5.72 6.09 6.90
C ALA A 170 -6.37 7.48 6.89
N ALA A 171 -5.66 8.52 7.37
CA ALA A 171 -6.23 9.85 7.49
C ALA A 171 -6.54 10.49 6.14
N ASP A 172 -7.70 11.15 6.07
CA ASP A 172 -8.10 11.99 4.96
C ASP A 172 -7.03 13.06 4.69
N GLN A 173 -6.55 13.17 3.46
CA GLN A 173 -5.47 14.08 3.08
C GLN A 173 -5.97 15.47 2.65
N ARG A 174 -7.27 15.74 2.66
CA ARG A 174 -7.84 17.05 2.26
C ARG A 174 -7.36 18.21 3.12
N PHE A 175 -6.85 17.97 4.32
CA PHE A 175 -6.31 19.01 5.20
C PHE A 175 -5.05 19.69 4.64
N VAL A 176 -4.38 19.11 3.65
CA VAL A 176 -3.25 19.71 2.93
C VAL A 176 -3.58 20.08 1.50
N ASP A 177 -4.73 19.70 0.98
CA ASP A 177 -5.16 20.06 -0.36
C ASP A 177 -5.39 21.59 -0.47
N GLY A 178 -4.97 22.14 -1.59
CA GLY A 178 -5.06 23.60 -1.82
C GLY A 178 -4.00 24.44 -1.09
N ARG A 179 -3.06 23.84 -0.35
CA ARG A 179 -1.89 24.57 0.16
C ARG A 179 -1.00 25.04 -1.02
N PRO A 180 -0.36 26.22 -0.91
CA PRO A 180 0.50 26.76 -1.98
C PRO A 180 1.81 25.96 -2.15
N ASP A 181 2.18 25.14 -1.17
CA ASP A 181 3.35 24.28 -1.15
C ASP A 181 3.04 22.78 -1.41
N VAL A 182 1.83 22.50 -1.92
CA VAL A 182 1.40 21.17 -2.33
C VAL A 182 0.88 21.20 -3.76
N LEU A 183 1.39 20.30 -4.60
CA LEU A 183 0.87 20.10 -5.95
C LEU A 183 -0.03 18.86 -5.97
N THR A 184 -1.25 19.04 -6.45
CA THR A 184 -2.24 17.97 -6.58
C THR A 184 -2.57 17.74 -8.05
N TRP A 185 -2.65 16.48 -8.45
CA TRP A 185 -3.14 16.05 -9.77
C TRP A 185 -4.31 15.10 -9.55
N VAL A 186 -5.38 15.31 -10.28
CA VAL A 186 -6.62 14.54 -10.12
C VAL A 186 -7.01 13.90 -11.45
N SER A 187 -7.32 12.61 -11.43
CA SER A 187 -7.89 11.94 -12.62
C SER A 187 -9.36 12.26 -12.78
N ALA A 188 -9.89 12.05 -13.98
CA ALA A 188 -11.34 11.85 -14.10
C ALA A 188 -11.79 10.67 -13.23
N PRO A 189 -13.07 10.62 -12.80
CA PRO A 189 -13.62 9.44 -12.16
C PRO A 189 -13.33 8.18 -12.98
N LEU A 190 -12.98 7.11 -12.31
CA LEU A 190 -12.73 5.83 -12.97
C LEU A 190 -14.06 5.24 -13.48
N ASP A 191 -14.09 4.74 -14.70
CA ASP A 191 -15.24 4.10 -15.32
C ASP A 191 -15.28 2.57 -15.06
N ARG A 192 -14.25 2.05 -14.43
CA ARG A 192 -14.09 0.65 -14.06
C ARG A 192 -13.06 0.50 -12.95
N ASP A 193 -13.05 -0.65 -12.31
CA ASP A 193 -12.07 -0.99 -11.30
C ASP A 193 -10.64 -0.96 -11.85
N LEU A 194 -9.74 -0.41 -11.06
CA LEU A 194 -8.31 -0.39 -11.32
C LEU A 194 -7.59 -1.19 -10.24
N THR A 195 -7.02 -2.33 -10.62
CA THR A 195 -6.17 -3.10 -9.73
C THR A 195 -4.72 -2.67 -9.89
N VAL A 196 -4.15 -2.12 -8.83
CA VAL A 196 -2.72 -1.75 -8.76
C VAL A 196 -1.98 -2.84 -7.99
N SER A 197 -0.89 -3.35 -8.54
CA SER A 197 -0.08 -4.38 -7.90
C SER A 197 1.41 -4.21 -8.22
N GLY A 198 2.27 -4.56 -7.26
CA GLY A 198 3.71 -4.39 -7.38
C GLY A 198 4.19 -3.00 -6.91
N ALA A 199 5.45 -2.70 -7.20
CA ALA A 199 6.07 -1.45 -6.79
C ALA A 199 5.53 -0.25 -7.58
N ILE A 200 5.22 0.84 -6.88
CA ILE A 200 4.88 2.12 -7.46
C ILE A 200 6.15 2.97 -7.55
N SER A 201 6.39 3.59 -8.70
CA SER A 201 7.55 4.44 -8.95
C SER A 201 7.10 5.81 -9.42
N ALA A 202 7.59 6.88 -8.80
CA ALA A 202 7.42 8.25 -9.27
C ALA A 202 8.69 8.71 -10.00
N THR A 203 8.53 9.18 -11.23
CA THR A 203 9.61 9.76 -12.02
C THR A 203 9.30 11.25 -12.24
N LEU A 204 10.10 12.12 -11.65
CA LEU A 204 9.90 13.56 -11.70
C LEU A 204 11.08 14.24 -12.42
N GLN A 205 10.75 15.16 -13.32
CA GLN A 205 11.70 16.14 -13.82
C GLN A 205 11.54 17.39 -12.97
N ALA A 206 12.51 17.66 -12.10
CA ALA A 206 12.40 18.70 -11.12
C ALA A 206 13.62 19.62 -11.10
N SER A 207 13.42 20.87 -10.76
CA SER A 207 14.47 21.84 -10.47
C SER A 207 14.13 22.59 -9.19
N THR A 208 15.14 23.09 -8.50
CA THR A 208 14.99 23.90 -7.31
C THR A 208 15.87 25.14 -7.38
N SER A 209 15.43 26.23 -6.77
CA SER A 209 16.26 27.41 -6.56
C SER A 209 17.25 27.24 -5.40
N GLY A 210 17.08 26.20 -4.58
CA GLY A 210 17.98 25.80 -3.50
C GLY A 210 19.08 24.84 -3.97
N THR A 211 19.80 24.28 -3.01
CA THR A 211 20.86 23.29 -3.25
C THR A 211 20.39 21.86 -3.07
N ASP A 212 19.25 21.66 -2.42
CA ASP A 212 18.69 20.36 -2.10
C ASP A 212 17.17 20.44 -1.95
N SER A 213 16.46 19.31 -2.15
CA SER A 213 15.01 19.23 -1.98
C SER A 213 14.56 17.79 -1.85
N ASP A 214 13.75 17.49 -0.84
CA ASP A 214 13.03 16.23 -0.71
C ASP A 214 11.65 16.33 -1.35
N MET A 215 11.26 15.29 -2.08
CA MET A 215 9.94 15.20 -2.71
C MET A 215 9.17 14.01 -2.19
N VAL A 216 8.05 14.27 -1.55
CA VAL A 216 7.13 13.24 -1.04
C VAL A 216 5.95 13.12 -2.00
N VAL A 217 5.75 11.92 -2.55
CA VAL A 217 4.64 11.63 -3.47
C VAL A 217 3.66 10.68 -2.80
N LYS A 218 2.37 11.02 -2.85
CA LYS A 218 1.28 10.16 -2.35
C LYS A 218 0.35 9.82 -3.51
N LEU A 219 0.04 8.54 -3.67
CA LEU A 219 -1.06 8.09 -4.51
C LEU A 219 -2.29 7.91 -3.61
N ILE A 220 -3.37 8.60 -3.95
CA ILE A 220 -4.57 8.68 -3.11
C ILE A 220 -5.77 8.18 -3.90
N ASP A 221 -6.54 7.29 -3.30
CA ASP A 221 -7.87 6.90 -3.78
C ASP A 221 -8.88 7.91 -3.22
N VAL A 222 -9.53 8.64 -4.13
CA VAL A 222 -10.51 9.68 -3.77
C VAL A 222 -11.90 9.06 -3.81
N LEU A 223 -12.43 8.80 -2.64
CA LEU A 223 -13.78 8.26 -2.48
C LEU A 223 -14.85 9.33 -2.74
N PRO A 224 -16.08 8.94 -3.12
CA PRO A 224 -17.21 9.86 -3.22
C PRO A 224 -17.46 10.61 -1.91
N ASP A 225 -17.97 11.84 -1.99
CA ASP A 225 -18.24 12.69 -0.81
C ASP A 225 -19.29 12.08 0.13
N ASP A 226 -20.20 11.29 -0.42
CA ASP A 226 -21.26 10.58 0.31
C ASP A 226 -20.86 9.16 0.73
N TYR A 227 -19.57 8.82 0.63
CA TYR A 227 -19.09 7.51 1.03
C TYR A 227 -19.38 7.21 2.50
N ASP A 228 -20.11 6.12 2.72
CA ASP A 228 -20.43 5.62 4.06
C ASP A 228 -19.21 4.92 4.67
N LYS A 229 -18.57 5.58 5.64
CA LYS A 229 -17.41 5.06 6.37
C LYS A 229 -17.69 3.79 7.19
N THR A 230 -18.93 3.42 7.37
CA THR A 230 -19.33 2.20 8.11
C THR A 230 -19.44 0.97 7.22
N THR A 231 -19.49 1.17 5.91
CA THR A 231 -19.59 0.11 4.91
C THR A 231 -18.22 -0.12 4.25
N PRO A 232 -17.75 -1.36 4.13
CA PRO A 232 -16.55 -1.66 3.35
C PRO A 232 -16.67 -1.13 1.92
N ILE A 233 -15.59 -0.58 1.40
CA ILE A 233 -15.51 -0.16 0.01
C ILE A 233 -15.79 -1.38 -0.88
N LYS A 234 -16.79 -1.28 -1.75
CA LYS A 234 -17.08 -2.32 -2.74
C LYS A 234 -16.41 -1.95 -4.06
N ALA A 235 -15.91 -2.97 -4.75
CA ALA A 235 -15.50 -2.82 -6.14
C ALA A 235 -16.70 -2.43 -7.01
N LEU A 236 -16.47 -1.61 -8.03
CA LEU A 236 -17.51 -1.30 -9.01
C LEU A 236 -17.85 -2.59 -9.79
N GLY A 237 -19.11 -3.04 -9.68
CA GLY A 237 -19.58 -4.22 -10.40
C GLY A 237 -19.93 -5.45 -9.57
N ASP A 238 -19.90 -5.34 -8.25
CA ASP A 238 -20.43 -6.36 -7.33
C ASP A 238 -21.95 -6.24 -7.11
#